data_7b3eaac8cfddbef8ffc7ee21ee9fe6e5
#
_entry.id   7b3eaac8cfddbef8ffc7ee21ee9fe6e5
#
_cell.length_a   1.000
_cell.length_b   1.000
_cell.length_c   1.000
_cell.angle_alpha   90.00
_cell.angle_beta   90.00
_cell.angle_gamma   90.00
#
_symmetry.space_group_name_H-M   'P 1'
#
loop_
_entity.id
_entity.type
_entity.pdbx_description
1 polymer ?
#
loop_
_entity_poly.entity_id
_entity_poly.type
_entity_poly.pdbx_seq_one_letter_code
_entity_poly.pdbx_strand_id
1 'polypeptide(L)'
;MVDSRESREGDSIRRRRECLSCSRRFTSYERVEEVPLVIIKKDGRREPFDRQKLMKGLLLACQKRPVSLARIEELVQDLHARLMERPDREIRSRELGELIMDELKGLDQVAYVRFASVYRDFKDLPDFVKALEGLMHKEATTARVGAPPPALAPPKPLPQALFPVEGLEAPPLKGRRK
;
A
#
# COMPACT_ATOMS: atom_id res chain seq x y z
N MET A 1 -39.67 -8.16 -25.59
CA MET A 1 -38.28 -7.66 -25.58
C MET A 1 -37.98 -7.20 -26.99
N VAL A 2 -37.57 -5.94 -27.19
CA VAL A 2 -37.47 -5.34 -28.55
C VAL A 2 -36.00 -5.31 -29.01
N ASP A 3 -35.08 -5.03 -28.12
CA ASP A 3 -33.65 -4.95 -28.46
C ASP A 3 -32.79 -5.14 -27.19
N SER A 4 -31.61 -5.78 -27.32
CA SER A 4 -30.66 -5.99 -26.25
C SER A 4 -29.24 -5.70 -26.78
N ARG A 5 -28.52 -4.81 -26.14
CA ARG A 5 -27.15 -4.43 -26.52
C ARG A 5 -26.26 -4.36 -25.28
N GLU A 6 -25.07 -4.88 -25.43
CA GLU A 6 -24.02 -4.68 -24.42
C GLU A 6 -23.53 -3.22 -24.45
N SER A 7 -23.17 -2.70 -23.27
CA SER A 7 -22.46 -1.43 -23.16
C SER A 7 -21.09 -1.53 -23.82
N ARG A 8 -20.54 -0.42 -24.29
CA ARG A 8 -19.21 -0.36 -24.90
C ARG A 8 -18.10 -0.79 -23.94
N GLU A 9 -18.35 -0.74 -22.63
CA GLU A 9 -17.44 -1.13 -21.55
C GLU A 9 -17.63 -2.58 -21.08
N GLY A 10 -18.66 -3.29 -21.60
CA GLY A 10 -18.93 -4.70 -21.29
C GLY A 10 -19.53 -4.96 -19.90
N ASP A 11 -19.75 -3.92 -19.09
CA ASP A 11 -20.18 -3.99 -17.69
C ASP A 11 -21.70 -4.00 -17.50
N SER A 12 -22.48 -3.69 -18.54
CA SER A 12 -23.92 -3.61 -18.46
C SER A 12 -24.63 -4.02 -19.76
N ILE A 13 -25.82 -4.56 -19.62
CA ILE A 13 -26.68 -4.91 -20.73
C ILE A 13 -27.87 -3.93 -20.76
N ARG A 14 -27.98 -3.16 -21.84
CA ARG A 14 -29.12 -2.30 -22.08
C ARG A 14 -30.20 -3.09 -22.77
N ARG A 15 -31.40 -3.16 -22.16
CA ARG A 15 -32.58 -3.83 -22.76
C ARG A 15 -33.69 -2.84 -23.04
N ARG A 16 -34.13 -2.80 -24.29
CA ARG A 16 -35.36 -2.12 -24.69
C ARG A 16 -36.55 -3.05 -24.54
N ARG A 17 -37.52 -2.64 -23.77
CA ARG A 17 -38.74 -3.41 -23.49
C ARG A 17 -39.97 -2.60 -23.86
N GLU A 18 -41.07 -3.31 -24.21
CA GLU A 18 -42.38 -2.72 -24.48
C GLU A 18 -43.39 -3.38 -23.57
N CYS A 19 -44.23 -2.57 -22.93
CA CYS A 19 -45.31 -3.05 -22.07
C CYS A 19 -46.40 -3.69 -22.93
N LEU A 20 -46.77 -4.91 -22.62
CA LEU A 20 -47.80 -5.63 -23.37
C LEU A 20 -49.20 -5.04 -23.18
N SER A 21 -49.44 -4.33 -22.08
CA SER A 21 -50.72 -3.75 -21.74
C SER A 21 -50.96 -2.37 -22.37
N CYS A 22 -49.93 -1.49 -22.38
CA CYS A 22 -50.10 -0.10 -22.83
C CYS A 22 -49.16 0.29 -23.97
N SER A 23 -48.42 -0.67 -24.55
CA SER A 23 -47.45 -0.49 -25.65
C SER A 23 -46.38 0.58 -25.41
N ARG A 24 -46.23 1.04 -24.16
CA ARG A 24 -45.21 2.03 -23.79
C ARG A 24 -43.82 1.37 -23.77
N ARG A 25 -42.86 2.01 -24.42
CA ARG A 25 -41.47 1.55 -24.45
C ARG A 25 -40.68 2.14 -23.29
N PHE A 26 -39.87 1.28 -22.66
CA PHE A 26 -38.96 1.68 -21.61
C PHE A 26 -37.61 0.95 -21.77
N THR A 27 -36.57 1.51 -21.19
CA THR A 27 -35.24 0.93 -21.20
C THR A 27 -34.87 0.51 -19.78
N SER A 28 -34.37 -0.73 -19.62
CA SER A 28 -33.76 -1.22 -18.39
C SER A 28 -32.29 -1.49 -18.63
N TYR A 29 -31.49 -1.34 -17.57
CA TYR A 29 -30.08 -1.69 -17.55
C TYR A 29 -29.90 -2.81 -16.54
N GLU A 30 -29.25 -3.89 -16.98
CA GLU A 30 -28.79 -4.96 -16.10
C GLU A 30 -27.30 -4.73 -15.89
N ARG A 31 -26.88 -4.55 -14.65
CA ARG A 31 -25.47 -4.40 -14.28
C ARG A 31 -25.12 -5.46 -13.27
N VAL A 32 -23.86 -5.92 -13.30
CA VAL A 32 -23.33 -6.75 -12.22
C VAL A 32 -23.23 -5.88 -10.98
N GLU A 33 -23.91 -6.29 -9.91
CA GLU A 33 -23.80 -5.61 -8.63
C GLU A 33 -22.43 -5.95 -8.00
N GLU A 34 -21.59 -4.94 -7.83
CA GLU A 34 -20.36 -5.08 -7.10
C GLU A 34 -20.66 -5.10 -5.60
N VAL A 35 -20.53 -6.26 -4.98
CA VAL A 35 -20.64 -6.39 -3.53
C VAL A 35 -19.40 -5.74 -2.90
N PRO A 36 -19.57 -4.66 -2.11
CA PRO A 36 -18.44 -3.99 -1.49
C PRO A 36 -17.76 -4.90 -0.47
N LEU A 37 -16.44 -4.78 -0.35
CA LEU A 37 -15.68 -5.43 0.70
C LEU A 37 -16.00 -4.79 2.05
N VAL A 38 -16.34 -5.59 3.05
CA VAL A 38 -16.78 -5.15 4.38
C VAL A 38 -15.76 -5.55 5.44
N ILE A 39 -15.47 -4.61 6.34
CA ILE A 39 -14.63 -4.83 7.52
C ILE A 39 -15.50 -5.00 8.76
N ILE A 40 -15.33 -6.13 9.44
CA ILE A 40 -15.97 -6.37 10.74
C ILE A 40 -15.03 -5.87 11.84
N LYS A 41 -15.48 -4.85 12.58
CA LYS A 41 -14.75 -4.26 13.71
C LYS A 41 -14.75 -5.16 14.93
N LYS A 42 -13.91 -4.83 15.94
CA LYS A 42 -13.85 -5.56 17.23
C LYS A 42 -15.21 -5.61 17.96
N ASP A 43 -16.01 -4.57 17.81
CA ASP A 43 -17.36 -4.44 18.38
C ASP A 43 -18.48 -5.06 17.53
N GLY A 44 -18.12 -5.74 16.43
CA GLY A 44 -19.07 -6.39 15.53
C GLY A 44 -19.68 -5.47 14.47
N ARG A 45 -19.42 -4.16 14.48
CA ARG A 45 -19.90 -3.24 13.46
C ARG A 45 -19.29 -3.58 12.10
N ARG A 46 -20.08 -3.43 11.06
CA ARG A 46 -19.67 -3.60 9.66
C ARG A 46 -19.44 -2.24 9.02
N GLU A 47 -18.25 -2.02 8.47
CA GLU A 47 -17.89 -0.80 7.76
C GLU A 47 -17.34 -1.17 6.37
N PRO A 48 -17.61 -0.38 5.32
CA PRO A 48 -17.01 -0.61 4.02
C PRO A 48 -15.48 -0.48 4.13
N PHE A 49 -14.76 -1.27 3.33
CA PHE A 49 -13.31 -1.17 3.24
C PHE A 49 -12.91 0.18 2.65
N ASP A 50 -12.06 0.90 3.35
CA ASP A 50 -11.52 2.18 2.92
C ASP A 50 -10.02 2.05 2.59
N ARG A 51 -9.73 2.01 1.28
CA ARG A 51 -8.35 1.93 0.76
C ARG A 51 -7.51 3.14 1.20
N GLN A 52 -8.10 4.33 1.28
CA GLN A 52 -7.36 5.53 1.67
C GLN A 52 -6.97 5.49 3.15
N LYS A 53 -7.83 4.95 4.00
CA LYS A 53 -7.55 4.75 5.42
C LYS A 53 -6.40 3.77 5.63
N LEU A 54 -6.39 2.67 4.87
CA LEU A 54 -5.27 1.72 4.87
C LEU A 54 -3.97 2.38 4.41
N MET A 55 -4.00 3.09 3.29
CA MET A 55 -2.84 3.81 2.75
C MET A 55 -2.26 4.80 3.77
N LYS A 56 -3.10 5.61 4.42
CA LYS A 56 -2.67 6.56 5.45
C LYS A 56 -1.99 5.86 6.62
N GLY A 57 -2.52 4.73 7.09
CA GLY A 57 -1.91 3.94 8.17
C GLY A 57 -0.53 3.42 7.80
N LEU A 58 -0.36 2.90 6.59
CA LEU A 58 0.93 2.42 6.09
C LEU A 58 1.95 3.55 5.89
N LEU A 59 1.54 4.68 5.32
CA LEU A 59 2.39 5.86 5.17
C LEU A 59 2.91 6.37 6.53
N LEU A 60 2.06 6.37 7.55
CA LEU A 60 2.46 6.79 8.89
C LEU A 60 3.47 5.80 9.50
N ALA A 61 3.26 4.49 9.34
CA ALA A 61 4.18 3.47 9.80
C ALA A 61 5.54 3.55 9.09
N CYS A 62 5.55 3.78 7.77
CA CYS A 62 6.75 3.89 6.94
C CYS A 62 7.40 5.29 6.95
N GLN A 63 6.89 6.24 7.73
CA GLN A 63 7.43 7.60 7.77
C GLN A 63 8.92 7.62 8.16
N LYS A 64 9.75 8.31 7.37
CA LYS A 64 11.22 8.37 7.53
C LYS A 64 11.91 7.00 7.41
N ARG A 65 11.29 6.05 6.72
CA ARG A 65 11.92 4.76 6.38
C ARG A 65 12.25 4.74 4.88
N PRO A 66 13.25 3.95 4.44
CA PRO A 66 13.65 3.83 3.04
C PRO A 66 12.66 2.95 2.24
N VAL A 67 11.37 3.22 2.37
CA VAL A 67 10.28 2.54 1.67
C VAL A 67 9.66 3.53 0.71
N SER A 68 9.66 3.21 -0.59
CA SER A 68 9.09 4.07 -1.61
C SER A 68 7.57 4.09 -1.56
N LEU A 69 6.97 5.20 -1.97
CA LEU A 69 5.51 5.32 -2.09
C LEU A 69 4.94 4.24 -3.03
N ALA A 70 5.61 3.99 -4.17
CA ALA A 70 5.20 2.97 -5.13
C ALA A 70 5.10 1.58 -4.48
N ARG A 71 6.05 1.22 -3.59
CA ARG A 71 6.02 -0.07 -2.90
C ARG A 71 4.85 -0.18 -1.91
N ILE A 72 4.49 0.93 -1.26
CA ILE A 72 3.32 0.97 -0.38
C ILE A 72 2.02 0.85 -1.19
N GLU A 73 1.95 1.49 -2.35
CA GLU A 73 0.80 1.39 -3.27
C GLU A 73 0.62 -0.02 -3.81
N GLU A 74 1.70 -0.69 -4.22
CA GLU A 74 1.68 -2.11 -4.63
C GLU A 74 1.14 -2.99 -3.50
N LEU A 75 1.66 -2.84 -2.28
CA LEU A 75 1.20 -3.61 -1.12
C LEU A 75 -0.31 -3.43 -0.88
N VAL A 76 -0.81 -2.20 -0.95
CA VAL A 76 -2.24 -1.92 -0.80
C VAL A 76 -3.07 -2.53 -1.93
N GLN A 77 -2.54 -2.50 -3.15
CA GLN A 77 -3.21 -3.08 -4.32
C GLN A 77 -3.29 -4.61 -4.22
N ASP A 78 -2.19 -5.26 -3.85
CA ASP A 78 -2.12 -6.72 -3.69
C ASP A 78 -3.05 -7.20 -2.56
N LEU A 79 -3.04 -6.50 -1.42
CA LEU A 79 -3.97 -6.80 -0.33
C LEU A 79 -5.42 -6.64 -0.78
N HIS A 80 -5.74 -5.56 -1.48
CA HIS A 80 -7.09 -5.34 -1.98
C HIS A 80 -7.52 -6.44 -2.95
N ALA A 81 -6.67 -6.84 -3.90
CA ALA A 81 -6.94 -7.92 -4.84
C ALA A 81 -7.24 -9.24 -4.11
N ARG A 82 -6.37 -9.64 -3.18
CA ARG A 82 -6.57 -10.86 -2.35
C ARG A 82 -7.88 -10.83 -1.56
N LEU A 83 -8.27 -9.65 -1.05
CA LEU A 83 -9.51 -9.49 -0.30
C LEU A 83 -10.74 -9.56 -1.20
N MET A 84 -10.65 -9.09 -2.44
CA MET A 84 -11.72 -9.16 -3.43
C MET A 84 -11.96 -10.58 -3.97
N GLU A 85 -10.96 -11.46 -3.88
CA GLU A 85 -11.09 -12.89 -4.24
C GLU A 85 -11.87 -13.70 -3.18
N ARG A 86 -12.07 -13.14 -1.99
CA ARG A 86 -12.81 -13.84 -0.92
C ARG A 86 -14.28 -13.98 -1.29
N PRO A 87 -14.87 -15.18 -1.16
CA PRO A 87 -16.28 -15.41 -1.49
C PRO A 87 -17.23 -14.57 -0.63
N ASP A 88 -16.91 -14.40 0.65
CA ASP A 88 -17.76 -13.67 1.60
C ASP A 88 -17.63 -12.15 1.49
N ARG A 89 -16.55 -11.66 0.84
CA ARG A 89 -16.18 -10.23 0.79
C ARG A 89 -16.25 -9.53 2.15
N GLU A 90 -16.08 -10.29 3.20
CA GLU A 90 -15.99 -9.81 4.58
C GLU A 90 -14.64 -10.22 5.19
N ILE A 91 -14.05 -9.34 6.00
CA ILE A 91 -12.85 -9.64 6.77
C ILE A 91 -12.93 -8.96 8.13
N ARG A 92 -12.46 -9.66 9.16
CA ARG A 92 -12.31 -9.05 10.49
C ARG A 92 -11.15 -8.08 10.50
N SER A 93 -11.32 -6.93 11.16
CA SER A 93 -10.26 -5.92 11.26
C SER A 93 -8.96 -6.50 11.83
N ARG A 94 -9.05 -7.46 12.78
CA ARG A 94 -7.89 -8.15 13.34
C ARG A 94 -7.15 -8.98 12.28
N GLU A 95 -7.87 -9.72 11.46
CA GLU A 95 -7.29 -10.52 10.39
C GLU A 95 -6.61 -9.66 9.33
N LEU A 96 -7.27 -8.56 8.93
CA LEU A 96 -6.67 -7.57 8.02
C LEU A 96 -5.36 -7.02 8.59
N GLY A 97 -5.32 -6.71 9.89
CA GLY A 97 -4.11 -6.23 10.52
C GLY A 97 -2.98 -7.25 10.56
N GLU A 98 -3.27 -8.52 10.78
CA GLU A 98 -2.27 -9.59 10.72
C GLU A 98 -1.69 -9.72 9.30
N LEU A 99 -2.53 -9.67 8.26
CA LEU A 99 -2.07 -9.68 6.86
C LEU A 99 -1.12 -8.50 6.57
N ILE A 100 -1.48 -7.29 7.00
CA ILE A 100 -0.64 -6.11 6.84
C ILE A 100 0.69 -6.26 7.58
N MET A 101 0.64 -6.76 8.81
CA MET A 101 1.84 -6.97 9.62
C MET A 101 2.78 -8.01 9.00
N ASP A 102 2.25 -9.06 8.38
CA ASP A 102 3.06 -10.06 7.71
C ASP A 102 3.77 -9.50 6.46
N GLU A 103 3.11 -8.64 5.69
CA GLU A 103 3.75 -7.92 4.58
C GLU A 103 4.81 -6.91 5.07
N LEU A 104 4.51 -6.16 6.13
CA LEU A 104 5.45 -5.19 6.70
C LEU A 104 6.71 -5.85 7.28
N LYS A 105 6.64 -7.07 7.82
CA LYS A 105 7.82 -7.82 8.29
C LYS A 105 8.85 -8.02 7.18
N GLY A 106 8.39 -8.30 5.96
CA GLY A 106 9.27 -8.48 4.81
C GLY A 106 9.76 -7.16 4.20
N LEU A 107 9.07 -6.05 4.47
CA LEU A 107 9.34 -4.76 3.87
C LEU A 107 10.27 -3.89 4.73
N ASP A 108 9.91 -3.67 5.99
CA ASP A 108 10.69 -2.86 6.95
C ASP A 108 10.27 -3.18 8.38
N GLN A 109 11.18 -3.68 9.19
CA GLN A 109 10.91 -4.10 10.56
C GLN A 109 10.48 -2.96 11.49
N VAL A 110 11.02 -1.74 11.28
CA VAL A 110 10.63 -0.58 12.09
C VAL A 110 9.22 -0.15 11.75
N ALA A 111 8.85 -0.17 10.46
CA ALA A 111 7.47 0.08 10.03
C ALA A 111 6.51 -0.97 10.61
N TYR A 112 6.90 -2.25 10.61
CA TYR A 112 6.14 -3.30 11.28
C TYR A 112 5.90 -2.99 12.76
N VAL A 113 6.97 -2.66 13.53
CA VAL A 113 6.86 -2.36 14.97
C VAL A 113 5.92 -1.18 15.23
N ARG A 114 6.04 -0.12 14.43
CA ARG A 114 5.16 1.06 14.53
C ARG A 114 3.70 0.70 14.24
N PHE A 115 3.46 -0.06 13.20
CA PHE A 115 2.11 -0.49 12.84
C PHE A 115 1.53 -1.40 13.93
N ALA A 116 2.32 -2.39 14.39
CA ALA A 116 1.94 -3.31 15.44
C ALA A 116 1.62 -2.60 16.76
N SER A 117 2.38 -1.56 17.14
CA SER A 117 2.18 -0.80 18.38
C SER A 117 0.81 -0.09 18.43
N VAL A 118 0.25 0.28 17.28
CA VAL A 118 -1.07 0.90 17.19
C VAL A 118 -2.18 -0.14 17.02
N TYR A 119 -1.87 -1.23 16.31
CA TYR A 119 -2.86 -2.20 15.88
C TYR A 119 -3.11 -3.31 16.90
N ARG A 120 -2.05 -3.78 17.56
CA ARG A 120 -2.12 -4.74 18.67
C ARG A 120 -2.34 -4.00 19.98
N ASP A 121 -3.32 -4.45 20.74
CA ASP A 121 -3.53 -3.98 22.10
C ASP A 121 -2.51 -4.69 23.01
N PHE A 122 -1.28 -4.15 23.09
CA PHE A 122 -0.31 -4.63 24.07
C PHE A 122 -0.75 -4.22 25.47
N LYS A 123 -0.84 -5.20 26.36
CA LYS A 123 -1.28 -4.96 27.74
C LYS A 123 -0.18 -4.36 28.61
N ASP A 124 1.06 -4.75 28.33
CA ASP A 124 2.23 -4.33 29.08
C ASP A 124 3.49 -4.34 28.19
N LEU A 125 4.59 -3.83 28.75
CA LEU A 125 5.88 -3.78 28.07
C LEU A 125 6.46 -5.19 27.77
N PRO A 126 6.38 -6.18 28.67
CA PRO A 126 6.81 -7.54 28.38
C PRO A 126 6.10 -8.18 27.18
N ASP A 127 4.83 -7.93 26.99
CA ASP A 127 4.07 -8.44 25.84
C ASP A 127 4.58 -7.83 24.51
N PHE A 128 4.91 -6.54 24.54
CA PHE A 128 5.54 -5.85 23.42
C PHE A 128 6.94 -6.41 23.10
N VAL A 129 7.77 -6.63 24.13
CA VAL A 129 9.13 -7.19 23.99
C VAL A 129 9.09 -8.59 23.38
N LYS A 130 8.22 -9.47 23.83
CA LYS A 130 8.03 -10.82 23.25
C LYS A 130 7.68 -10.77 21.76
N ALA A 131 6.85 -9.81 21.36
CA ALA A 131 6.51 -9.64 19.94
C ALA A 131 7.73 -9.22 19.11
N LEU A 132 8.65 -8.43 19.67
CA LEU A 132 9.92 -8.04 19.04
C LEU A 132 10.93 -9.20 18.98
N GLU A 133 11.06 -9.99 20.05
CA GLU A 133 11.94 -11.17 20.09
C GLU A 133 11.56 -12.17 19.01
N GLY A 134 10.28 -12.37 18.75
CA GLY A 134 9.78 -13.22 17.65
C GLY A 134 10.20 -12.75 16.26
N LEU A 135 10.52 -11.46 16.07
CA LEU A 135 11.09 -10.94 14.82
C LEU A 135 12.58 -11.24 14.72
N MET A 136 13.34 -11.05 15.79
CA MET A 136 14.79 -11.25 15.83
C MET A 136 15.19 -12.71 15.64
N HIS A 137 14.40 -13.66 16.15
CA HIS A 137 14.69 -15.10 16.00
C HIS A 137 14.45 -15.64 14.59
N LYS A 138 13.53 -15.07 13.80
CA LYS A 138 13.30 -15.49 12.41
C LYS A 138 14.44 -15.13 11.47
N GLU A 139 15.19 -14.07 11.73
CA GLU A 139 16.35 -13.68 10.91
C GLU A 139 17.53 -14.64 11.03
N ALA A 140 17.74 -15.21 12.21
CA ALA A 140 18.81 -16.19 12.41
C ALA A 140 18.63 -17.47 11.57
N THR A 141 17.40 -17.78 11.15
CA THR A 141 17.09 -18.97 10.35
C THR A 141 17.11 -18.70 8.84
N THR A 142 16.82 -17.46 8.41
CA THR A 142 16.83 -17.08 6.97
C THR A 142 18.18 -16.62 6.48
N ALA A 143 19.09 -16.18 7.36
CA ALA A 143 20.44 -15.75 7.02
C ALA A 143 21.38 -16.92 6.60
N ARG A 144 20.92 -18.18 6.66
CA ARG A 144 21.71 -19.36 6.23
C ARG A 144 21.47 -19.82 4.80
N VAL A 145 20.54 -19.19 4.05
CA VAL A 145 20.28 -19.52 2.64
C VAL A 145 20.20 -18.25 1.82
N GLY A 146 21.33 -17.69 1.49
CA GLY A 146 21.41 -16.58 0.56
C GLY A 146 22.85 -16.08 0.48
N ALA A 147 23.53 -16.40 -0.60
CA ALA A 147 24.83 -15.81 -0.93
C ALA A 147 24.71 -14.28 -0.93
N PRO A 148 25.73 -13.52 -0.48
CA PRO A 148 25.71 -12.07 -0.52
C PRO A 148 25.49 -11.60 -1.97
N PRO A 149 24.69 -10.54 -2.20
CA PRO A 149 24.56 -9.96 -3.52
C PRO A 149 25.95 -9.55 -4.02
N PRO A 150 26.27 -9.72 -5.31
CA PRO A 150 27.57 -9.32 -5.85
C PRO A 150 27.79 -7.84 -5.52
N ALA A 151 28.97 -7.55 -4.95
CA ALA A 151 29.39 -6.21 -4.58
C ALA A 151 29.15 -5.27 -5.77
N LEU A 152 28.34 -4.23 -5.55
CA LEU A 152 28.16 -3.15 -6.51
C LEU A 152 29.54 -2.59 -6.85
N ALA A 153 29.92 -2.68 -8.12
CA ALA A 153 31.14 -2.08 -8.62
C ALA A 153 31.16 -0.59 -8.21
N PRO A 154 32.34 -0.06 -7.80
CA PRO A 154 32.43 1.34 -7.41
C PRO A 154 31.98 2.23 -8.56
N PRO A 155 31.25 3.32 -8.28
CA PRO A 155 30.78 4.23 -9.32
C PRO A 155 31.97 4.73 -10.13
N LYS A 156 31.87 4.66 -11.46
CA LYS A 156 32.88 5.22 -12.36
C LYS A 156 33.10 6.69 -12.00
N PRO A 157 34.34 7.17 -11.90
CA PRO A 157 34.61 8.57 -11.66
C PRO A 157 33.97 9.42 -12.78
N LEU A 158 33.23 10.44 -12.35
CA LEU A 158 32.62 11.41 -13.26
C LEU A 158 33.71 12.08 -14.12
N PRO A 159 33.51 12.29 -15.42
CA PRO A 159 34.47 13.02 -16.25
C PRO A 159 34.64 14.46 -15.73
N GLN A 160 35.89 14.85 -15.42
CA GLN A 160 36.26 16.13 -14.84
C GLN A 160 36.21 17.30 -15.86
N ALA A 161 35.37 17.26 -16.87
CA ALA A 161 35.33 18.27 -17.91
C ALA A 161 33.89 18.73 -18.19
N LEU A 162 33.33 19.52 -17.28
CA LEU A 162 32.08 20.25 -17.63
C LEU A 162 31.89 21.61 -16.94
N PHE A 163 32.88 22.16 -16.22
CA PHE A 163 32.87 23.57 -15.85
C PHE A 163 34.26 24.19 -16.00
N PRO A 164 34.49 25.05 -17.01
CA PRO A 164 35.68 25.89 -17.03
C PRO A 164 35.53 26.94 -15.92
N VAL A 165 36.28 26.81 -14.88
CA VAL A 165 36.50 27.87 -13.85
C VAL A 165 37.56 28.81 -14.41
N GLU A 166 37.19 29.68 -15.38
CA GLU A 166 38.00 30.84 -15.72
C GLU A 166 37.44 32.06 -14.95
N GLY A 167 38.31 32.66 -14.14
CA GLY A 167 38.23 34.06 -13.76
C GLY A 167 37.38 34.43 -12.53
N LEU A 168 37.79 34.04 -11.33
CA LEU A 168 37.42 34.81 -10.14
C LEU A 168 38.69 35.16 -9.34
N GLU A 169 39.33 36.27 -9.76
CA GLU A 169 40.35 36.96 -8.97
C GLU A 169 39.67 37.48 -7.69
N ALA A 170 40.26 37.11 -6.55
CA ALA A 170 39.81 37.60 -5.26
C ALA A 170 40.18 39.10 -5.10
N PRO A 171 39.30 39.96 -4.61
CA PRO A 171 39.60 41.38 -4.37
C PRO A 171 40.57 41.53 -3.15
N PRO A 172 41.49 42.50 -3.21
CA PRO A 172 42.48 42.68 -2.16
C PRO A 172 41.91 43.18 -0.87
N LEU A 173 42.29 42.56 0.22
CA LEU A 173 41.97 42.97 1.60
C LEU A 173 42.57 44.33 1.92
N LYS A 174 41.72 45.37 2.00
CA LYS A 174 42.11 46.71 2.52
C LYS A 174 42.41 46.60 4.00
N GLY A 175 43.69 46.87 4.33
CA GLY A 175 44.17 46.93 5.67
C GLY A 175 43.46 48.03 6.51
N ARG A 176 43.03 47.63 7.70
CA ARG A 176 42.63 48.55 8.76
C ARG A 176 43.92 49.13 9.41
N ARG A 177 44.17 50.44 9.18
CA ARG A 177 45.08 51.22 10.03
C ARG A 177 44.29 51.89 11.11
N LYS A 178 44.77 51.74 12.31
CA LYS A 178 44.63 52.54 13.55
C LYS A 178 43.31 53.22 13.83
#